data_63159ad990d2c23214f15b92cb1f9913
#
_entry.id   63159ad990d2c23214f15b92cb1f9913
#
_cell.length_a   1.000
_cell.length_b   1.000
_cell.length_c   1.000
_cell.angle_alpha   90.00
_cell.angle_beta   90.00
_cell.angle_gamma   90.00
#
_symmetry.space_group_name_H-M   'P 1'
#
loop_
_entity.id
_entity.type
_entity.pdbx_description
1 polymer ?
#
loop_
_entity_poly.entity_id
_entity_poly.type
_entity_poly.pdbx_seq_one_letter_code
_entity_poly.pdbx_strand_id
1 'polypeptide(L)'
;MQTFEIFKVTEQNKFAMASALAMTDFTKCFEPVLFLFGQAGVGKTHLLKAMEEEAVKQNAAIRVRYVTGSQFMKEYNDSVTYGEVADYMEEYCKLHLLLVDDVQDIVYSDDEGAKKMFMRLVLGMKAKARRMAVTFDDTFDSEDRSNELQNELTDGVVAFIE
;
A
#
# COMPACT_ATOMS: atom_id res chain seq x y z
N MET A 1 1.68 -17.25 -10.25
CA MET A 1 0.49 -16.83 -9.49
C MET A 1 0.84 -16.71 -8.01
N GLN A 2 0.62 -15.55 -7.44
CA GLN A 2 0.96 -15.29 -6.03
C GLN A 2 -0.32 -15.15 -5.22
N THR A 3 -0.68 -16.20 -4.49
CA THR A 3 -1.91 -16.27 -3.71
C THR A 3 -1.59 -16.55 -2.24
N PHE A 4 -2.57 -16.33 -1.36
CA PHE A 4 -2.43 -16.70 0.05
C PHE A 4 -2.23 -18.21 0.23
N GLU A 5 -2.79 -19.01 -0.66
CA GLU A 5 -2.70 -20.47 -0.57
C GLU A 5 -1.26 -20.98 -0.73
N ILE A 6 -0.45 -20.32 -1.54
CA ILE A 6 0.94 -20.70 -1.77
C ILE A 6 1.93 -19.90 -0.91
N PHE A 7 1.45 -18.96 -0.11
CA PHE A 7 2.29 -18.19 0.80
C PHE A 7 2.65 -19.05 2.01
N LYS A 8 3.96 -19.22 2.24
CA LYS A 8 4.43 -20.02 3.37
C LYS A 8 4.32 -19.26 4.68
N VAL A 9 3.41 -19.66 5.55
CA VAL A 9 3.23 -19.05 6.87
C VAL A 9 4.28 -19.56 7.84
N THR A 10 4.93 -18.63 8.54
CA THR A 10 5.89 -18.91 9.60
C THR A 10 5.47 -18.14 10.86
N GLU A 11 6.07 -18.44 12.01
CA GLU A 11 5.82 -17.66 13.22
C GLU A 11 6.19 -16.18 13.04
N GLN A 12 7.21 -15.91 12.23
CA GLN A 12 7.72 -14.57 11.99
C GLN A 12 6.81 -13.73 11.07
N ASN A 13 6.03 -14.36 10.19
CA ASN A 13 5.16 -13.63 9.26
C ASN A 13 3.67 -13.83 9.52
N LYS A 14 3.30 -14.60 10.53
CA LYS A 14 1.93 -14.95 10.85
C LYS A 14 1.01 -13.75 11.04
N PHE A 15 1.47 -12.75 11.77
CA PHE A 15 0.68 -11.54 12.01
C PHE A 15 0.50 -10.73 10.73
N ALA A 16 1.56 -10.59 9.94
CA ALA A 16 1.49 -9.87 8.66
C ALA A 16 0.51 -10.55 7.71
N MET A 17 0.56 -11.87 7.61
CA MET A 17 -0.35 -12.62 6.76
C MET A 17 -1.80 -12.51 7.21
N ALA A 18 -2.05 -12.66 8.52
CA ALA A 18 -3.40 -12.53 9.06
C ALA A 18 -3.98 -11.13 8.81
N SER A 19 -3.16 -10.09 8.99
CA SER A 19 -3.56 -8.71 8.75
C SER A 19 -3.88 -8.46 7.27
N ALA A 20 -3.04 -8.98 6.38
CA ALA A 20 -3.24 -8.86 4.93
C ALA A 20 -4.55 -9.52 4.50
N LEU A 21 -4.80 -10.73 4.99
CA LEU A 21 -6.03 -11.46 4.68
C LEU A 21 -7.26 -10.73 5.21
N ALA A 22 -7.19 -10.21 6.44
CA ALA A 22 -8.29 -9.46 7.06
C ALA A 22 -8.62 -8.20 6.26
N MET A 23 -7.61 -7.50 5.73
CA MET A 23 -7.82 -6.28 4.95
C MET A 23 -8.56 -6.54 3.64
N THR A 24 -8.51 -7.75 3.09
CA THR A 24 -9.22 -8.10 1.86
C THR A 24 -10.69 -8.41 2.09
N ASP A 25 -11.12 -8.55 3.34
CA ASP A 25 -12.51 -8.85 3.69
C ASP A 25 -13.25 -7.54 3.99
N PHE A 26 -13.95 -7.02 3.00
CA PHE A 26 -14.68 -5.75 3.11
C PHE A 26 -16.01 -5.87 3.86
N THR A 27 -16.38 -7.07 4.30
CA THR A 27 -17.56 -7.25 5.18
C THR A 27 -17.25 -6.92 6.64
N LYS A 28 -15.98 -6.76 6.98
CA LYS A 28 -15.50 -6.46 8.34
C LYS A 28 -14.76 -5.14 8.36
N CYS A 29 -14.77 -4.49 9.53
CA CYS A 29 -13.98 -3.28 9.73
C CYS A 29 -12.49 -3.61 9.82
N PHE A 30 -11.68 -2.72 9.27
CA PHE A 30 -10.23 -2.82 9.37
C PHE A 30 -9.64 -1.40 9.34
N GLU A 31 -8.42 -1.25 9.85
CA GLU A 31 -7.70 0.02 9.77
C GLU A 31 -7.47 0.42 8.30
N PRO A 32 -7.48 1.73 7.96
CA PRO A 32 -7.30 2.16 6.58
C PRO A 32 -5.96 1.79 5.97
N VAL A 33 -4.88 1.72 6.76
CA VAL A 33 -3.54 1.44 6.24
C VAL A 33 -2.92 0.24 6.95
N LEU A 34 -2.40 -0.69 6.16
CA LEU A 34 -1.54 -1.78 6.61
C LEU A 34 -0.12 -1.51 6.11
N PHE A 35 0.82 -1.38 7.03
CA PHE A 35 2.22 -1.08 6.74
C PHE A 35 3.05 -2.34 7.00
N LEU A 36 3.60 -2.91 5.94
CA LEU A 36 4.39 -4.14 6.00
C LEU A 36 5.85 -3.79 5.74
N PHE A 37 6.75 -4.17 6.65
CA PHE A 37 8.17 -3.87 6.46
C PHE A 37 9.05 -5.08 6.71
N GLY A 38 10.21 -5.11 6.07
CA GLY A 38 11.17 -6.21 6.20
C GLY A 38 12.16 -6.22 5.05
N GLN A 39 13.11 -7.14 5.12
CA GLN A 39 14.18 -7.27 4.11
C GLN A 39 13.63 -7.69 2.75
N ALA A 40 14.42 -7.45 1.71
CA ALA A 40 14.11 -7.93 0.37
C ALA A 40 14.04 -9.46 0.36
N GLY A 41 13.12 -10.00 -0.44
CA GLY A 41 13.00 -11.44 -0.62
C GLY A 41 12.23 -12.19 0.47
N VAL A 42 11.65 -11.48 1.46
CA VAL A 42 10.89 -12.14 2.53
C VAL A 42 9.42 -12.40 2.19
N GLY A 43 8.96 -11.97 1.01
CA GLY A 43 7.60 -12.24 0.55
C GLY A 43 6.65 -11.05 0.60
N LYS A 44 7.15 -9.83 0.76
CA LYS A 44 6.29 -8.63 0.79
C LYS A 44 5.48 -8.46 -0.50
N THR A 45 6.15 -8.54 -1.65
CA THR A 45 5.48 -8.44 -2.95
C THR A 45 4.47 -9.56 -3.14
N HIS A 46 4.85 -10.79 -2.77
CA HIS A 46 3.95 -11.94 -2.82
C HIS A 46 2.67 -11.65 -2.02
N LEU A 47 2.83 -11.09 -0.83
CA LEU A 47 1.69 -10.81 0.05
C LEU A 47 0.73 -9.78 -0.58
N LEU A 48 1.27 -8.71 -1.16
CA LEU A 48 0.43 -7.73 -1.85
C LEU A 48 -0.28 -8.34 -3.06
N LYS A 49 0.42 -9.17 -3.86
CA LYS A 49 -0.19 -9.84 -5.00
C LYS A 49 -1.28 -10.81 -4.58
N ALA A 50 -1.08 -11.50 -3.46
CA ALA A 50 -2.10 -12.38 -2.89
C ALA A 50 -3.33 -11.59 -2.44
N MET A 51 -3.13 -10.41 -1.87
CA MET A 51 -4.24 -9.52 -1.50
C MET A 51 -5.04 -9.08 -2.72
N GLU A 52 -4.37 -8.74 -3.81
CA GLU A 52 -5.02 -8.35 -5.06
C GLU A 52 -5.96 -9.45 -5.55
N GLU A 53 -5.47 -10.68 -5.63
CA GLU A 53 -6.28 -11.81 -6.07
C GLU A 53 -7.44 -12.12 -5.11
N GLU A 54 -7.16 -12.14 -3.81
CA GLU A 54 -8.17 -12.49 -2.81
C GLU A 54 -9.32 -11.48 -2.76
N ALA A 55 -9.02 -10.19 -2.83
CA ALA A 55 -10.04 -9.14 -2.80
C ALA A 55 -11.01 -9.28 -3.98
N VAL A 56 -10.49 -9.50 -5.18
CA VAL A 56 -11.29 -9.67 -6.40
C VAL A 56 -12.07 -10.96 -6.35
N LYS A 57 -11.48 -12.05 -5.83
CA LYS A 57 -12.11 -13.35 -5.67
C LYS A 57 -13.34 -13.28 -4.73
N GLN A 58 -13.21 -12.53 -3.64
CA GLN A 58 -14.31 -12.37 -2.68
C GLN A 58 -15.44 -11.51 -3.22
N ASN A 59 -15.10 -10.45 -3.97
CA ASN A 59 -16.09 -9.53 -4.52
C ASN A 59 -15.55 -8.88 -5.78
N ALA A 60 -16.07 -9.29 -6.93
CA ALA A 60 -15.65 -8.79 -8.24
C ALA A 60 -15.93 -7.29 -8.45
N ALA A 61 -16.79 -6.68 -7.61
CA ALA A 61 -17.07 -5.25 -7.67
C ALA A 61 -16.00 -4.41 -6.95
N ILE A 62 -15.11 -5.02 -6.17
CA ILE A 62 -14.01 -4.32 -5.51
C ILE A 62 -12.99 -3.86 -6.55
N ARG A 63 -12.65 -2.59 -6.48
CA ARG A 63 -11.64 -2.00 -7.36
C ARG A 63 -10.31 -1.99 -6.63
N VAL A 64 -9.37 -2.80 -7.14
CA VAL A 64 -8.04 -2.97 -6.55
C VAL A 64 -7.00 -2.57 -7.56
N ARG A 65 -5.93 -1.93 -7.11
CA ARG A 65 -4.77 -1.68 -7.95
C ARG A 65 -3.49 -1.96 -7.18
N TYR A 66 -2.57 -2.69 -7.82
CA TYR A 66 -1.19 -2.85 -7.37
C TYR A 66 -0.30 -1.91 -8.18
N VAL A 67 0.58 -1.19 -7.46
CA VAL A 67 1.55 -0.29 -8.09
C VAL A 67 2.80 -0.26 -7.22
N THR A 68 3.98 -0.09 -7.82
CA THR A 68 5.18 0.17 -7.04
C THR A 68 5.31 1.66 -6.74
N GLY A 69 6.06 2.01 -5.69
CA GLY A 69 6.30 3.41 -5.36
C GLY A 69 6.92 4.20 -6.50
N SER A 70 7.93 3.62 -7.17
CA SER A 70 8.57 4.27 -8.31
C SER A 70 7.64 4.41 -9.51
N GLN A 71 6.77 3.43 -9.74
CA GLN A 71 5.76 3.49 -10.79
C GLN A 71 4.75 4.61 -10.53
N PHE A 72 4.29 4.75 -9.30
CA PHE A 72 3.40 5.85 -8.94
C PHE A 72 4.03 7.21 -9.27
N MET A 73 5.28 7.42 -8.89
CA MET A 73 5.97 8.68 -9.15
C MET A 73 6.15 8.95 -10.63
N LYS A 74 6.50 7.92 -11.40
CA LYS A 74 6.64 8.05 -12.85
C LYS A 74 5.32 8.41 -13.50
N GLU A 75 4.25 7.72 -13.16
CA GLU A 75 2.92 7.99 -13.71
C GLU A 75 2.43 9.38 -13.31
N TYR A 76 2.70 9.80 -12.08
CA TYR A 76 2.36 11.15 -11.63
C TYR A 76 3.09 12.21 -12.45
N ASN A 77 4.40 12.05 -12.65
CA ASN A 77 5.20 13.00 -13.42
C ASN A 77 4.77 13.04 -14.89
N ASP A 78 4.41 11.90 -15.47
CA ASP A 78 3.85 11.85 -16.82
C ASP A 78 2.52 12.64 -16.88
N SER A 79 1.67 12.49 -15.85
CA SER A 79 0.39 13.22 -15.80
C SER A 79 0.58 14.72 -15.69
N VAL A 80 1.62 15.17 -14.99
CA VAL A 80 1.98 16.59 -14.90
C VAL A 80 2.40 17.10 -16.29
N THR A 81 3.25 16.35 -16.97
CA THR A 81 3.76 16.72 -18.30
C THR A 81 2.61 16.89 -19.32
N TYR A 82 1.60 16.03 -19.25
CA TYR A 82 0.47 16.05 -20.21
C TYR A 82 -0.75 16.82 -19.71
N GLY A 83 -0.67 17.44 -18.52
CA GLY A 83 -1.78 18.21 -17.97
C GLY A 83 -2.96 17.36 -17.52
N GLU A 84 -2.72 16.11 -17.13
CA GLU A 84 -3.74 15.12 -16.80
C GLU A 84 -3.75 14.72 -15.31
N VAL A 85 -3.21 15.56 -14.43
CA VAL A 85 -3.08 15.24 -12.99
C VAL A 85 -4.43 14.95 -12.35
N ALA A 86 -5.44 15.77 -12.66
CA ALA A 86 -6.77 15.60 -12.08
C ALA A 86 -7.38 14.26 -12.46
N ASP A 87 -7.28 13.88 -13.72
CA ASP A 87 -7.82 12.60 -14.23
C ASP A 87 -7.08 11.42 -13.61
N TYR A 88 -5.76 11.53 -13.51
CA TYR A 88 -4.90 10.52 -12.92
C TYR A 88 -5.28 10.26 -11.44
N MET A 89 -5.41 11.34 -10.68
CA MET A 89 -5.75 11.22 -9.26
C MET A 89 -7.19 10.76 -9.07
N GLU A 90 -8.10 11.13 -9.97
CA GLU A 90 -9.48 10.66 -9.91
C GLU A 90 -9.57 9.13 -10.01
N GLU A 91 -8.76 8.52 -10.87
CA GLU A 91 -8.73 7.06 -10.99
C GLU A 91 -8.32 6.38 -9.69
N TYR A 92 -7.33 6.95 -8.97
CA TYR A 92 -6.95 6.42 -7.66
C TYR A 92 -8.05 6.58 -6.62
N CYS A 93 -8.80 7.68 -6.69
CA CYS A 93 -9.88 7.95 -5.72
C CYS A 93 -11.05 6.96 -5.83
N LYS A 94 -11.16 6.25 -6.95
CA LYS A 94 -12.20 5.23 -7.17
C LYS A 94 -11.85 3.88 -6.56
N LEU A 95 -10.61 3.69 -6.13
CA LEU A 95 -10.15 2.40 -5.62
C LEU A 95 -10.71 2.12 -4.22
N HIS A 96 -11.08 0.87 -3.99
CA HIS A 96 -11.44 0.36 -2.67
C HIS A 96 -10.18 -0.10 -1.91
N LEU A 97 -9.22 -0.64 -2.64
CA LEU A 97 -7.96 -1.13 -2.09
C LEU A 97 -6.80 -0.74 -3.00
N LEU A 98 -5.84 -0.01 -2.45
CA LEU A 98 -4.60 0.34 -3.14
C LEU A 98 -3.44 -0.40 -2.49
N LEU A 99 -2.64 -1.06 -3.30
CA LEU A 99 -1.49 -1.84 -2.87
C LEU A 99 -0.24 -1.19 -3.45
N VAL A 100 0.59 -0.60 -2.58
CA VAL A 100 1.81 0.10 -3.01
C VAL A 100 3.04 -0.65 -2.52
N ASP A 101 3.75 -1.24 -3.45
CA ASP A 101 4.98 -1.98 -3.14
C ASP A 101 6.18 -1.02 -3.12
N ASP A 102 7.11 -1.26 -2.22
CA ASP A 102 8.31 -0.44 -2.07
C ASP A 102 7.99 1.06 -1.92
N VAL A 103 7.13 1.37 -0.96
CA VAL A 103 6.69 2.76 -0.72
C VAL A 103 7.84 3.66 -0.23
N GLN A 104 8.97 3.08 0.25
CA GLN A 104 10.16 3.84 0.60
C GLN A 104 10.66 4.69 -0.56
N ASP A 105 10.43 4.26 -1.81
CA ASP A 105 10.83 5.04 -2.98
C ASP A 105 10.11 6.39 -3.05
N ILE A 106 8.87 6.46 -2.55
CA ILE A 106 8.14 7.73 -2.43
C ILE A 106 8.58 8.47 -1.16
N VAL A 107 8.63 7.77 -0.03
CA VAL A 107 8.91 8.37 1.28
C VAL A 107 10.29 9.06 1.29
N TYR A 108 11.28 8.45 0.68
CA TYR A 108 12.65 8.99 0.64
C TYR A 108 12.94 9.80 -0.62
N SER A 109 11.95 10.01 -1.48
CA SER A 109 12.13 10.76 -2.72
C SER A 109 12.34 12.24 -2.47
N ASP A 110 13.09 12.89 -3.37
CA ASP A 110 13.23 14.35 -3.42
C ASP A 110 12.09 15.01 -4.22
N ASP A 111 11.22 14.22 -4.82
CA ASP A 111 10.09 14.70 -5.61
C ASP A 111 8.95 15.16 -4.69
N GLU A 112 8.99 16.42 -4.28
CA GLU A 112 8.02 16.98 -3.36
C GLU A 112 6.60 17.01 -3.93
N GLY A 113 6.46 17.16 -5.25
CA GLY A 113 5.15 17.15 -5.92
C GLY A 113 4.49 15.78 -5.81
N ALA A 114 5.23 14.72 -6.14
CA ALA A 114 4.74 13.35 -6.03
C ALA A 114 4.42 12.97 -4.58
N LYS A 115 5.28 13.36 -3.65
CA LYS A 115 5.06 13.10 -2.21
C LYS A 115 3.79 13.78 -1.70
N LYS A 116 3.57 15.04 -2.07
CA LYS A 116 2.34 15.76 -1.69
C LYS A 116 1.09 15.09 -2.24
N MET A 117 1.16 14.65 -3.50
CA MET A 117 0.01 13.99 -4.14
C MET A 117 -0.28 12.65 -3.48
N PHE A 118 0.77 11.89 -3.18
CA PHE A 118 0.59 10.63 -2.46
C PHE A 118 0.01 10.85 -1.06
N MET A 119 0.49 11.88 -0.35
CA MET A 119 -0.06 12.23 0.96
C MET A 119 -1.56 12.56 0.87
N ARG A 120 -1.95 13.35 -0.13
CA ARG A 120 -3.38 13.66 -0.36
C ARG A 120 -4.19 12.41 -0.63
N LEU A 121 -3.64 11.47 -1.39
CA LEU A 121 -4.29 10.20 -1.67
C LEU A 121 -4.48 9.38 -0.40
N VAL A 122 -3.44 9.28 0.44
CA VAL A 122 -3.51 8.57 1.72
C VAL A 122 -4.61 9.16 2.61
N LEU A 123 -4.59 10.49 2.78
CA LEU A 123 -5.58 11.18 3.63
C LEU A 123 -6.99 11.03 3.06
N GLY A 124 -7.14 11.13 1.74
CA GLY A 124 -8.43 10.97 1.07
C GLY A 124 -9.00 9.56 1.23
N MET A 125 -8.16 8.53 1.12
CA MET A 125 -8.60 7.15 1.33
C MET A 125 -9.02 6.92 2.78
N LYS A 126 -8.26 7.44 3.74
CA LYS A 126 -8.63 7.35 5.16
C LYS A 126 -9.99 8.02 5.42
N ALA A 127 -10.20 9.20 4.85
CA ALA A 127 -11.46 9.96 5.04
C ALA A 127 -12.68 9.22 4.50
N LYS A 128 -12.50 8.38 3.46
CA LYS A 128 -13.58 7.61 2.83
C LYS A 128 -13.63 6.16 3.29
N ALA A 129 -12.89 5.80 4.32
CA ALA A 129 -12.77 4.42 4.81
C ALA A 129 -12.34 3.43 3.71
N ARG A 130 -11.54 3.88 2.76
CA ARG A 130 -10.87 3.03 1.78
C ARG A 130 -9.64 2.41 2.41
N ARG A 131 -9.07 1.40 1.75
CA ARG A 131 -7.97 0.64 2.33
C ARG A 131 -6.71 0.72 1.47
N MET A 132 -5.57 0.78 2.15
CA MET A 132 -4.26 0.83 1.50
C MET A 132 -3.32 -0.11 2.24
N ALA A 133 -2.64 -0.98 1.51
CA ALA A 133 -1.54 -1.77 2.06
C ALA A 133 -0.26 -1.37 1.36
N VAL A 134 0.78 -1.10 2.13
CA VAL A 134 2.07 -0.68 1.59
C VAL A 134 3.18 -1.57 2.11
N THR A 135 4.25 -1.70 1.34
CA THR A 135 5.46 -2.39 1.80
C THR A 135 6.63 -1.41 1.89
N PHE A 136 7.52 -1.67 2.81
CA PHE A 136 8.71 -0.88 3.07
C PHE A 136 9.88 -1.84 3.28
N ASP A 137 11.08 -1.44 2.90
CA ASP A 137 12.25 -2.28 3.08
C ASP A 137 12.77 -2.19 4.54
N ASP A 138 13.93 -2.79 4.79
CA ASP A 138 14.53 -2.86 6.14
C ASP A 138 15.14 -1.54 6.61
N THR A 139 15.08 -0.48 5.81
CA THR A 139 15.51 0.86 6.22
C THR A 139 14.49 1.56 7.12
N PHE A 140 13.30 0.96 7.31
CA PHE A 140 12.27 1.52 8.17
C PHE A 140 12.76 1.69 9.61
N ASP A 141 12.66 2.91 10.12
CA ASP A 141 12.97 3.25 11.49
C ASP A 141 11.70 3.69 12.22
N SER A 142 11.19 2.83 13.10
CA SER A 142 9.95 3.07 13.82
C SER A 142 10.05 4.24 14.82
N GLU A 143 11.26 4.66 15.18
CA GLU A 143 11.48 5.76 16.12
C GLU A 143 11.60 7.11 15.40
N ASP A 144 11.84 7.11 14.10
CA ASP A 144 11.94 8.33 13.31
C ASP A 144 10.55 8.90 13.04
N ARG A 145 10.26 10.07 13.59
CA ARG A 145 8.99 10.79 13.42
C ARG A 145 9.12 12.04 12.56
N SER A 146 10.26 12.22 11.91
CA SER A 146 10.53 13.42 11.11
C SER A 146 9.81 13.44 9.76
N ASN A 147 9.39 12.29 9.25
CA ASN A 147 8.74 12.16 7.94
C ASN A 147 7.22 12.06 8.11
N GLU A 148 6.51 13.10 7.69
CA GLU A 148 5.04 13.18 7.83
C GLU A 148 4.33 12.09 7.04
N LEU A 149 4.80 11.79 5.83
CA LEU A 149 4.19 10.73 5.01
C LEU A 149 4.34 9.39 5.68
N GLN A 150 5.53 9.07 6.18
CA GLN A 150 5.76 7.82 6.91
C GLN A 150 4.86 7.74 8.15
N ASN A 151 4.70 8.85 8.88
CA ASN A 151 3.84 8.88 10.06
C ASN A 151 2.39 8.55 9.71
N GLU A 152 1.88 9.08 8.61
CA GLU A 152 0.52 8.76 8.16
C GLU A 152 0.37 7.30 7.72
N LEU A 153 1.40 6.73 7.09
CA LEU A 153 1.37 5.33 6.65
C LEU A 153 1.46 4.35 7.81
N THR A 154 2.08 4.76 8.92
CA THR A 154 2.24 3.90 10.11
C THR A 154 1.15 4.13 11.16
N ASP A 155 0.20 5.00 10.89
CA ASP A 155 -0.95 5.25 11.77
C ASP A 155 -2.06 4.24 11.46
N GLY A 156 -1.86 3.02 11.90
CA GLY A 156 -2.77 1.90 11.65
C GLY A 156 -2.08 0.62 12.07
N VAL A 157 -2.20 -0.42 11.26
CA VAL A 157 -1.53 -1.69 11.54
C VAL A 157 -0.13 -1.68 10.93
N VAL A 158 0.87 -1.92 11.76
CA VAL A 158 2.27 -2.04 11.34
C VAL A 158 2.72 -3.46 11.61
N ALA A 159 3.18 -4.17 10.59
CA ALA A 159 3.58 -5.56 10.71
C ALA A 159 4.95 -5.80 10.10
N PHE A 160 5.82 -6.47 10.87
CA PHE A 160 7.13 -6.90 10.39
C PHE A 160 6.98 -8.25 9.71
N ILE A 161 7.67 -8.41 8.58
CA ILE A 161 7.71 -9.69 7.85
C ILE A 161 9.17 -10.10 7.65
N GLU A 162 9.48 -11.36 7.98
CA GLU A 162 10.82 -11.92 7.97
C GLU A 162 10.88 -13.23 7.19
#